data_7fec3cc6859e1575d72be948a914b062
#
_entry.id   7fec3cc6859e1575d72be948a914b062
#
_cell.length_a   1.000
_cell.length_b   1.000
_cell.length_c   1.000
_cell.angle_alpha   90.00
_cell.angle_beta   90.00
_cell.angle_gamma   90.00
#
_symmetry.space_group_name_H-M   'P 1'
#
loop_
_entity.id
_entity.type
_entity.pdbx_description
1 polymer ?
#
loop_
_entity_poly.entity_id
_entity_poly.type
_entity_poly.pdbx_seq_one_letter_code
_entity_poly.pdbx_strand_id
1 'polypeptide(L)'
;MTCAEDLPEAVSAAPSRCLMVTVLEVATRVGREVVIAVTTPVSAPPPVGAVGGVLGVRRVRPAPVHVVNSATDYASGLVCPLLLPEPLPKFIDDRLPADFLADDGPVFTATGERHTALTLRALDLMALLPGKMVDLRAKGSREAVARRH
;
A
#
# COMPACT_ATOMS: atom_id res chain seq x y z
N MET A 1 -9.81 -14.76 -7.45
CA MET A 1 -9.71 -13.62 -6.52
C MET A 1 -10.19 -12.35 -7.17
N THR A 2 -10.80 -11.47 -6.40
CA THR A 2 -11.31 -10.21 -6.93
C THR A 2 -10.50 -9.00 -6.46
N CYS A 3 -9.73 -9.17 -5.39
CA CYS A 3 -8.89 -8.11 -4.85
C CYS A 3 -7.68 -8.71 -4.13
N ALA A 4 -6.69 -7.87 -3.83
CA ALA A 4 -5.46 -8.30 -3.20
C ALA A 4 -5.68 -8.90 -1.81
N GLU A 5 -6.75 -8.52 -1.12
CA GLU A 5 -7.08 -9.09 0.18
C GLU A 5 -7.41 -10.58 0.11
N ASP A 6 -7.73 -11.09 -1.07
CA ASP A 6 -7.98 -12.52 -1.29
C ASP A 6 -6.67 -13.33 -1.49
N LEU A 7 -5.52 -12.65 -1.66
CA LEU A 7 -4.25 -13.33 -1.89
C LEU A 7 -3.87 -14.37 -0.84
N PRO A 8 -3.96 -14.07 0.47
CA PRO A 8 -3.53 -15.06 1.46
C PRO A 8 -4.22 -16.41 1.30
N GLU A 9 -5.51 -16.41 1.05
CA GLU A 9 -6.26 -17.63 0.82
C GLU A 9 -5.93 -18.26 -0.54
N ALA A 10 -5.86 -17.43 -1.59
CA ALA A 10 -5.62 -17.91 -2.94
C ALA A 10 -4.25 -18.57 -3.11
N VAL A 11 -3.23 -18.07 -2.43
CA VAL A 11 -1.85 -18.59 -2.55
C VAL A 11 -1.43 -19.38 -1.31
N SER A 12 -2.31 -19.59 -0.35
CA SER A 12 -2.05 -20.31 0.90
C SER A 12 -0.83 -19.73 1.64
N ALA A 13 -0.80 -18.42 1.78
CA ALA A 13 0.28 -17.71 2.46
C ALA A 13 -0.27 -16.83 3.58
N ALA A 14 0.61 -16.45 4.52
CA ALA A 14 0.24 -15.54 5.59
C ALA A 14 -0.08 -14.15 5.03
N PRO A 15 -1.05 -13.41 5.60
CA PRO A 15 -1.36 -12.06 5.14
C PRO A 15 -0.16 -11.10 5.18
N SER A 16 0.78 -11.31 6.09
CA SER A 16 2.01 -10.52 6.17
C SER A 16 2.94 -10.73 4.98
N ARG A 17 2.75 -11.80 4.21
CA ARG A 17 3.56 -12.13 3.02
C ARG A 17 2.85 -11.78 1.72
N CYS A 18 1.70 -11.13 1.79
CA CYS A 18 0.95 -10.67 0.64
C CYS A 18 0.86 -9.15 0.68
N LEU A 19 1.17 -8.49 -0.42
CA LEU A 19 1.15 -7.04 -0.51
C LEU A 19 -0.09 -6.56 -1.24
N MET A 20 -0.56 -5.39 -0.83
CA MET A 20 -1.67 -4.71 -1.48
C MET A 20 -1.29 -3.26 -1.77
N VAL A 21 -1.92 -2.69 -2.78
CA VAL A 21 -1.78 -1.27 -3.10
C VAL A 21 -3.14 -0.61 -2.86
N THR A 22 -3.15 0.38 -1.99
CA THR A 22 -4.34 1.20 -1.74
C THR A 22 -4.18 2.51 -2.45
N VAL A 23 -5.12 2.85 -3.31
CA VAL A 23 -5.12 4.12 -4.04
C VAL A 23 -6.05 5.09 -3.33
N LEU A 24 -5.52 6.25 -2.99
CA LEU A 24 -6.23 7.24 -2.18
C LEU A 24 -6.26 8.57 -2.91
N GLU A 25 -7.37 9.31 -2.73
CA GLU A 25 -7.44 10.71 -3.08
C GLU A 25 -7.15 11.53 -1.84
N VAL A 26 -6.18 12.44 -1.94
CA VAL A 26 -5.80 13.30 -0.82
C VAL A 26 -6.01 14.75 -1.21
N ALA A 27 -6.52 15.55 -0.29
CA ALA A 27 -6.64 17.00 -0.47
C ALA A 27 -5.54 17.67 0.35
N THR A 28 -4.67 18.39 -0.32
CA THR A 28 -3.59 19.13 0.34
C THR A 28 -4.15 20.32 1.11
N ARG A 29 -3.32 20.94 1.95
CA ARG A 29 -3.72 22.09 2.75
C ARG A 29 -4.14 23.29 1.90
N VAL A 30 -3.63 23.38 0.68
CA VAL A 30 -4.02 24.42 -0.26
C VAL A 30 -5.27 24.07 -1.09
N GLY A 31 -5.89 22.93 -0.78
CA GLY A 31 -7.11 22.50 -1.45
C GLY A 31 -6.91 21.74 -2.75
N ARG A 32 -5.67 21.43 -3.10
CA ARG A 32 -5.36 20.66 -4.30
C ARG A 32 -5.62 19.18 -4.06
N GLU A 33 -6.31 18.52 -4.98
CA GLU A 33 -6.54 17.09 -4.91
C GLU A 33 -5.45 16.33 -5.69
N VAL A 34 -4.92 15.27 -5.08
CA VAL A 34 -3.88 14.43 -5.66
C VAL A 34 -4.22 12.98 -5.40
N VAL A 35 -3.94 12.11 -6.36
CA VAL A 35 -4.09 10.66 -6.21
C VAL A 35 -2.74 10.09 -5.83
N ILE A 36 -2.72 9.19 -4.83
CA ILE A 36 -1.49 8.53 -4.38
C ILE A 36 -1.71 7.02 -4.28
N ALA A 37 -0.63 6.26 -4.31
CA ALA A 37 -0.63 4.82 -4.10
C ALA A 37 0.18 4.48 -2.86
N VAL A 38 -0.36 3.59 -2.02
CA VAL A 38 0.29 3.16 -0.77
C VAL A 38 0.39 1.64 -0.78
N THR A 39 1.59 1.11 -0.68
CA THR A 39 1.86 -0.33 -0.64
C THR A 39 2.07 -0.78 0.79
N THR A 40 1.27 -1.75 1.24
CA THR A 40 1.32 -2.31 2.58
C THR A 40 1.12 -3.82 2.53
N PRO A 41 1.47 -4.57 3.59
CA PRO A 41 1.03 -5.95 3.68
C PRO A 41 -0.50 -6.02 3.86
N VAL A 42 -1.10 -7.09 3.36
CA VAL A 42 -2.54 -7.31 3.52
C VAL A 42 -2.93 -7.38 5.00
N SER A 43 -2.02 -7.85 5.86
CA SER A 43 -2.24 -7.93 7.31
C SER A 43 -2.37 -6.57 7.98
N ALA A 44 -1.92 -5.51 7.34
CA ALA A 44 -1.92 -4.17 7.92
C ALA A 44 -2.27 -3.12 6.86
N PRO A 45 -3.54 -3.07 6.40
CA PRO A 45 -3.98 -2.05 5.46
C PRO A 45 -3.73 -0.65 6.02
N PRO A 46 -3.48 0.36 5.18
CA PRO A 46 -3.15 1.68 5.69
C PRO A 46 -4.35 2.32 6.38
N PRO A 47 -4.21 2.73 7.65
CA PRO A 47 -5.26 3.50 8.30
C PRO A 47 -5.38 4.86 7.63
N VAL A 48 -6.57 5.22 7.15
CA VAL A 48 -6.79 6.46 6.40
C VAL A 48 -6.37 7.69 7.23
N GLY A 49 -6.73 7.70 8.50
CA GLY A 49 -6.35 8.79 9.40
C GLY A 49 -4.84 8.92 9.59
N ALA A 50 -4.13 7.78 9.70
CA ALA A 50 -2.67 7.79 9.83
C ALA A 50 -1.99 8.32 8.58
N VAL A 51 -2.51 7.97 7.40
CA VAL A 51 -1.98 8.47 6.13
C VAL A 51 -2.09 9.99 6.09
N GLY A 52 -3.24 10.54 6.48
CA GLY A 52 -3.43 11.98 6.53
C GLY A 52 -2.41 12.68 7.42
N GLY A 53 -2.16 12.12 8.61
CA GLY A 53 -1.18 12.68 9.55
C GLY A 53 0.25 12.61 9.04
N VAL A 54 0.63 11.47 8.45
CA VAL A 54 1.99 11.26 7.93
C VAL A 54 2.30 12.18 6.77
N LEU A 55 1.34 12.34 5.86
CA LEU A 55 1.54 13.14 4.65
C LEU A 55 1.27 14.63 4.88
N GLY A 56 0.71 14.99 6.03
CA GLY A 56 0.38 16.38 6.32
C GLY A 56 -0.69 16.93 5.39
N VAL A 57 -1.62 16.08 4.94
CA VAL A 57 -2.69 16.47 4.05
C VAL A 57 -3.98 16.74 4.84
N ARG A 58 -4.84 17.51 4.24
CA ARG A 58 -6.07 17.97 4.87
C ARG A 58 -7.12 16.86 4.95
N ARG A 59 -7.20 16.04 3.93
CA ARG A 59 -8.25 15.04 3.80
C ARG A 59 -7.74 13.85 2.99
N VAL A 60 -8.15 12.63 3.38
CA VAL A 60 -7.80 11.39 2.69
C VAL A 60 -9.06 10.55 2.54
N ARG A 61 -9.27 9.99 1.37
CA ARG A 61 -10.36 9.05 1.12
C ARG A 61 -9.95 8.00 0.09
N PRO A 62 -10.56 6.81 0.11
CA PRO A 62 -10.31 5.82 -0.94
C PRO A 62 -10.69 6.39 -2.31
N ALA A 63 -9.85 6.13 -3.31
CA ALA A 63 -10.15 6.57 -4.67
C ALA A 63 -11.28 5.73 -5.27
N PRO A 64 -12.20 6.35 -6.02
CA PRO A 64 -13.23 5.59 -6.75
C PRO A 64 -12.61 4.64 -7.78
N VAL A 65 -13.35 3.60 -8.16
CA VAL A 65 -12.88 2.57 -9.11
C VAL A 65 -12.31 3.19 -10.39
N HIS A 66 -13.02 4.14 -10.99
CA HIS A 66 -12.57 4.75 -12.25
C HIS A 66 -11.28 5.54 -12.08
N VAL A 67 -11.07 6.14 -10.91
CA VAL A 67 -9.83 6.86 -10.60
C VAL A 67 -8.67 5.88 -10.44
N VAL A 68 -8.89 4.75 -9.75
CA VAL A 68 -7.87 3.72 -9.60
C VAL A 68 -7.44 3.20 -10.96
N ASN A 69 -8.40 2.84 -11.81
CA ASN A 69 -8.12 2.30 -13.15
C ASN A 69 -7.33 3.30 -14.00
N SER A 70 -7.71 4.57 -13.94
CA SER A 70 -7.08 5.63 -14.71
C SER A 70 -5.67 5.96 -14.21
N ALA A 71 -5.48 6.00 -12.90
CA ALA A 71 -4.21 6.40 -12.30
C ALA A 71 -3.15 5.30 -12.33
N THR A 72 -3.55 4.03 -12.31
CA THR A 72 -2.61 2.90 -12.18
C THR A 72 -2.51 2.03 -13.41
N ASP A 73 -3.46 2.10 -14.34
CA ASP A 73 -3.63 1.19 -15.47
C ASP A 73 -3.93 -0.25 -15.04
N TYR A 74 -4.32 -0.47 -13.80
CA TYR A 74 -4.73 -1.76 -13.27
C TYR A 74 -6.20 -1.73 -12.86
N ALA A 75 -6.83 -2.89 -12.85
CA ALA A 75 -8.17 -3.01 -12.29
C ALA A 75 -8.16 -2.71 -10.80
N SER A 76 -9.18 -1.98 -10.34
CA SER A 76 -9.33 -1.67 -8.92
C SER A 76 -9.32 -2.95 -8.08
N GLY A 77 -8.58 -2.94 -6.98
CA GLY A 77 -8.41 -4.09 -6.11
C GLY A 77 -7.32 -5.05 -6.54
N LEU A 78 -6.85 -4.98 -7.79
CA LEU A 78 -5.83 -5.88 -8.34
C LEU A 78 -4.57 -5.12 -8.76
N VAL A 79 -4.31 -3.98 -8.16
CA VAL A 79 -3.18 -3.13 -8.51
C VAL A 79 -1.87 -3.81 -8.10
N CYS A 80 -0.97 -3.96 -9.08
CA CYS A 80 0.38 -4.46 -8.83
C CYS A 80 1.25 -3.29 -8.33
N PRO A 81 2.05 -3.48 -7.26
CA PRO A 81 2.89 -2.41 -6.74
C PRO A 81 4.08 -2.06 -7.63
N LEU A 82 4.38 -2.92 -8.60
CA LEU A 82 5.49 -2.71 -9.53
C LEU A 82 5.00 -2.02 -10.80
N LEU A 83 5.89 -1.28 -11.44
CA LEU A 83 5.62 -0.62 -12.72
C LEU A 83 4.43 0.35 -12.69
N LEU A 84 4.19 0.96 -11.54
CA LEU A 84 3.18 2.01 -11.45
C LEU A 84 3.63 3.24 -12.25
N PRO A 85 2.68 4.02 -12.80
CA PRO A 85 3.02 5.19 -13.59
C PRO A 85 3.95 6.16 -12.83
N GLU A 86 4.94 6.69 -13.52
CA GLU A 86 5.95 7.58 -12.94
C GLU A 86 5.33 8.78 -12.20
N PRO A 87 4.34 9.49 -12.78
CA PRO A 87 3.78 10.67 -12.12
C PRO A 87 2.97 10.39 -10.86
N LEU A 88 2.57 9.14 -10.64
CA LEU A 88 1.77 8.76 -9.47
C LEU A 88 2.66 8.74 -8.22
N PRO A 89 2.40 9.60 -7.22
CA PRO A 89 3.14 9.53 -5.96
C PRO A 89 2.92 8.18 -5.29
N LYS A 90 4.02 7.57 -4.81
CA LYS A 90 4.03 6.22 -4.27
C LYS A 90 4.64 6.20 -2.89
N PHE A 91 4.00 5.49 -1.98
CA PHE A 91 4.47 5.35 -0.60
C PHE A 91 4.49 3.88 -0.21
N ILE A 92 5.41 3.52 0.65
CA ILE A 92 5.62 2.14 1.10
C ILE A 92 5.64 2.13 2.61
N ASP A 93 4.95 1.16 3.21
CA ASP A 93 5.00 0.94 4.65
C ASP A 93 6.44 0.65 5.09
N ASP A 94 6.98 1.45 5.99
CA ASP A 94 8.37 1.38 6.41
C ASP A 94 8.69 0.13 7.26
N ARG A 95 7.70 -0.68 7.61
CA ARG A 95 7.92 -1.96 8.29
C ARG A 95 8.39 -3.05 7.34
N LEU A 96 8.12 -2.91 6.03
CA LEU A 96 8.45 -3.95 5.05
C LEU A 96 9.94 -4.28 4.97
N PRO A 97 10.88 -3.31 4.97
CA PRO A 97 12.29 -3.66 4.91
C PRO A 97 12.75 -4.56 6.07
N ALA A 98 12.33 -4.25 7.28
CA ALA A 98 12.70 -5.05 8.45
C ALA A 98 12.09 -6.45 8.39
N ASP A 99 10.80 -6.55 8.01
CA ASP A 99 10.11 -7.83 7.88
C ASP A 99 10.78 -8.70 6.82
N PHE A 100 11.19 -8.12 5.70
CA PHE A 100 11.80 -8.85 4.59
C PHE A 100 13.24 -9.26 4.90
N LEU A 101 13.97 -8.46 5.68
CA LEU A 101 15.29 -8.85 6.17
C LEU A 101 15.20 -10.00 7.16
N ALA A 102 14.16 -10.04 7.98
CA ALA A 102 13.94 -11.11 8.94
C ALA A 102 13.53 -12.41 8.25
N ASP A 103 12.82 -12.34 7.14
CA ASP A 103 12.35 -13.48 6.37
C ASP A 103 12.35 -13.15 4.87
N ASP A 104 13.39 -13.60 4.17
CA ASP A 104 13.55 -13.40 2.72
C ASP A 104 12.81 -14.47 1.91
N GLY A 105 11.80 -15.09 2.48
CA GLY A 105 10.95 -16.05 1.78
C GLY A 105 10.07 -15.40 0.73
N PRO A 106 9.18 -16.18 0.11
CA PRO A 106 8.31 -15.66 -0.95
C PRO A 106 7.32 -14.65 -0.43
N VAL A 107 7.07 -13.63 -1.24
CA VAL A 107 6.01 -12.65 -1.06
C VAL A 107 5.17 -12.59 -2.33
N PHE A 108 3.93 -12.19 -2.20
CA PHE A 108 2.94 -12.28 -3.27
C PHE A 108 2.27 -10.93 -3.50
N THR A 109 1.99 -10.61 -4.76
CA THR A 109 1.24 -9.41 -5.13
C THR A 109 0.20 -9.74 -6.18
N ALA A 110 -0.80 -8.86 -6.33
CA ALA A 110 -1.69 -8.90 -7.48
C ALA A 110 -0.93 -8.50 -8.75
N THR A 111 -1.47 -8.86 -9.90
CA THR A 111 -0.87 -8.61 -11.21
C THR A 111 -1.75 -7.77 -12.12
N GLY A 112 -2.95 -7.43 -11.68
CA GLY A 112 -3.97 -6.84 -12.53
C GLY A 112 -4.99 -7.85 -13.05
N GLU A 113 -4.71 -9.15 -12.90
CA GLU A 113 -5.57 -10.22 -13.37
C GLU A 113 -6.07 -11.07 -12.20
N ARG A 114 -7.30 -11.56 -12.31
CA ARG A 114 -7.95 -12.32 -11.23
C ARG A 114 -7.33 -13.68 -10.96
N HIS A 115 -6.72 -14.29 -11.97
CA HIS A 115 -6.28 -15.69 -11.91
C HIS A 115 -4.78 -15.83 -11.75
N THR A 116 -4.07 -14.71 -11.55
CA THR A 116 -2.62 -14.71 -11.45
C THR A 116 -2.17 -13.96 -10.21
N ALA A 117 -1.05 -14.39 -9.66
CA ALA A 117 -0.36 -13.70 -8.59
C ALA A 117 1.13 -13.71 -8.91
N LEU A 118 1.80 -12.61 -8.59
CA LEU A 118 3.24 -12.50 -8.75
C LEU A 118 3.90 -12.96 -7.46
N THR A 119 4.93 -13.80 -7.59
CA THR A 119 5.71 -14.30 -6.47
C THR A 119 7.16 -13.91 -6.66
N LEU A 120 7.75 -13.29 -5.65
CA LEU A 120 9.16 -12.91 -5.62
C LEU A 120 9.74 -13.19 -4.24
N ARG A 121 11.06 -13.36 -4.16
CA ARG A 121 11.73 -13.31 -2.86
C ARG A 121 11.56 -11.91 -2.28
N ALA A 122 11.42 -11.84 -0.96
CA ALA A 122 11.13 -10.59 -0.27
C ALA A 122 12.14 -9.49 -0.59
N LEU A 123 13.44 -9.78 -0.54
CA LEU A 123 14.46 -8.77 -0.81
C LEU A 123 14.51 -8.36 -2.28
N ASP A 124 14.20 -9.28 -3.20
CA ASP A 124 14.12 -8.94 -4.61
C ASP A 124 12.95 -8.00 -4.88
N LEU A 125 11.80 -8.29 -4.27
CA LEU A 125 10.64 -7.41 -4.39
C LEU A 125 10.95 -6.03 -3.81
N MET A 126 11.60 -5.99 -2.64
CA MET A 126 11.94 -4.73 -1.98
C MET A 126 12.83 -3.85 -2.87
N ALA A 127 13.76 -4.46 -3.59
CA ALA A 127 14.64 -3.76 -4.52
C ALA A 127 13.89 -3.15 -5.71
N LEU A 128 12.74 -3.73 -6.05
CA LEU A 128 11.94 -3.30 -7.21
C LEU A 128 10.79 -2.35 -6.83
N LEU A 129 10.42 -2.29 -5.55
CA LEU A 129 9.29 -1.46 -5.12
C LEU A 129 9.58 0.02 -5.29
N PRO A 130 8.76 0.75 -6.04
CA PRO A 130 8.91 2.20 -6.14
C PRO A 130 8.22 2.88 -4.97
N GLY A 131 8.78 3.98 -4.49
CA GLY A 131 8.09 4.83 -3.55
C GLY A 131 8.93 5.25 -2.36
N LYS A 132 8.35 6.13 -1.58
CA LYS A 132 8.94 6.68 -0.36
C LYS A 132 8.44 5.90 0.85
N MET A 133 9.37 5.55 1.75
CA MET A 133 9.01 4.88 3.00
C MET A 133 8.31 5.82 3.95
N VAL A 134 7.20 5.35 4.55
CA VAL A 134 6.43 6.12 5.52
C VAL A 134 5.99 5.23 6.67
N ASP A 135 5.87 5.83 7.85
CA ASP A 135 5.39 5.13 9.06
C ASP A 135 3.88 5.21 9.10
N LEU A 136 3.22 4.09 8.80
CA LEU A 136 1.77 3.99 8.76
C LEU A 136 1.18 3.28 9.99
N ARG A 137 1.99 3.00 10.99
CA ARG A 137 1.48 2.42 12.22
C ARG A 137 0.48 3.38 12.87
N ALA A 138 -0.39 2.82 13.72
CA ALA A 138 -1.51 3.55 14.32
C ALA A 138 -1.04 4.85 15.00
N LYS A 139 -0.86 5.88 14.20
CA LYS A 139 -0.27 7.14 14.58
C LYS A 139 -1.10 7.85 15.65
N GLY A 140 -2.42 7.80 15.48
CA GLY A 140 -3.33 8.38 16.47
C GLY A 140 -3.16 7.82 17.86
N SER A 141 -3.03 6.49 17.98
CA SER A 141 -2.81 5.85 19.28
C SER A 141 -1.48 6.24 19.88
N ARG A 142 -0.43 6.24 19.06
CA ARG A 142 0.91 6.61 19.52
C ARG A 142 1.00 8.07 19.91
N GLU A 143 0.39 8.95 19.15
CA GLU A 143 0.35 10.37 19.46
C GLU A 143 -0.45 10.63 20.74
N ALA A 144 -1.56 9.94 20.92
CA ALA A 144 -2.34 10.06 22.13
C ALA A 144 -1.52 9.67 23.37
N VAL A 145 -0.73 8.60 23.28
CA VAL A 145 0.17 8.20 24.35
C VAL A 145 1.23 9.27 24.62
N ALA A 146 1.85 9.78 23.56
CA ALA A 146 2.88 10.82 23.69
C ALA A 146 2.33 12.09 24.34
N ARG A 147 1.10 12.48 24.03
CA ARG A 147 0.50 13.69 24.59
C ARG A 147 0.14 13.60 26.06
N ARG A 148 0.10 12.39 26.62
CA ARG A 148 -0.19 12.20 28.03
C ARG A 148 1.02 12.44 28.92
N HIS A 149 2.13 12.66 28.31
CA HIS A 149 3.38 12.97 28.99
C HIS A 149 3.67 14.49 29.02
#